data_2ea602f3571fe11501bcd92f8ff8973d
#
_entry.id   2ea602f3571fe11501bcd92f8ff8973d
#
_cell.length_a   1.000
_cell.length_b   1.000
_cell.length_c   1.000
_cell.angle_alpha   90.00
_cell.angle_beta   90.00
_cell.angle_gamma   90.00
#
_symmetry.space_group_name_H-M   'P 1'
#
loop_
_entity.id
_entity.type
_entity.pdbx_description
1 polymer ?
#
loop_
_entity_poly.entity_id
_entity_poly.type
_entity_poly.pdbx_seq_one_letter_code
_entity_poly.pdbx_strand_id
1 'polypeptide(L)'
;MSLTAASADRWMPARPGSEGVLALGMARLILAESLYEKAALAANGLHAEDLLKGVRMYDLSRVAEETGLSQAVIAEVAREFASTSPALAMAGEAVAFQSNGPDSVRAIQMLNVLIGNLNRPGGIYPDAGSPEGPTNSLADLMALITKMRGNQIRMALFYGDPVHSVPPATGFQEALAKVPYLVSFSSLLDDTAIMADLVLPDHAALESWGDVIPMAGTREGVIGLMQPVVTPLFDTRQFPEVLMTAAAEMGGQMKAAFPYASYLEMLRADVKKRVAASGGTDFEAAWVELLRTGGIFEANPGQLRDYRWSGGANVPAPAKPLFAGNEKEFPLHLSVYPSTAFFDGRGAPLPWLQQLPDPMTTAVWGSWVEINPKTAAELGINFGDLVEVTSPQGSLRVPAVIYPGIRPDMVAIPLGQGHRDMGRYAKGRGANPLQLLAMTKEGSAAQPAWNGTRVRVARISEKGELVTAGHPKGSYRSDLIEI
;
A
#
# COMPACT_ATOMS: atom_id res chain seq x y z
N MET A 1 9.74 -12.41 2.16
CA MET A 1 10.54 -11.88 1.03
C MET A 1 9.55 -11.44 -0.02
N SER A 2 9.62 -10.19 -0.46
CA SER A 2 8.79 -9.65 -1.54
C SER A 2 9.37 -10.03 -2.91
N LEU A 3 8.60 -9.80 -4.00
CA LEU A 3 9.12 -9.97 -5.36
C LEU A 3 10.36 -9.11 -5.60
N THR A 4 10.40 -7.90 -5.09
CA THR A 4 11.59 -7.03 -5.16
C THR A 4 12.78 -7.66 -4.45
N ALA A 5 12.60 -8.19 -3.25
CA ALA A 5 13.66 -8.86 -2.51
C ALA A 5 14.12 -10.18 -3.17
N ALA A 6 13.19 -10.90 -3.79
CA ALA A 6 13.52 -12.11 -4.55
C ALA A 6 14.31 -11.84 -5.83
N SER A 7 14.22 -10.62 -6.37
CA SER A 7 14.97 -10.16 -7.54
C SER A 7 16.27 -9.45 -7.17
N ALA A 8 16.56 -9.26 -5.87
CA ALA A 8 17.77 -8.63 -5.39
C ALA A 8 18.92 -9.66 -5.26
N ASP A 9 20.17 -9.18 -5.37
CA ASP A 9 21.36 -10.02 -5.18
C ASP A 9 21.54 -10.44 -3.71
N ARG A 10 21.03 -9.65 -2.77
CA ARG A 10 21.11 -9.93 -1.34
C ARG A 10 19.83 -9.52 -0.61
N TRP A 11 19.25 -10.45 0.13
CA TRP A 11 18.17 -10.19 1.05
C TRP A 11 18.68 -10.10 2.48
N MET A 12 18.38 -8.99 3.17
CA MET A 12 18.75 -8.75 4.56
C MET A 12 17.49 -8.63 5.42
N PRO A 13 17.07 -9.70 6.09
CA PRO A 13 15.84 -9.71 6.87
C PRO A 13 16.01 -8.97 8.21
N ALA A 14 15.94 -7.64 8.20
CA ALA A 14 15.94 -6.84 9.41
C ALA A 14 14.66 -7.10 10.25
N ARG A 15 14.76 -6.89 11.57
CA ARG A 15 13.55 -6.97 12.42
C ARG A 15 12.53 -5.91 12.03
N PRO A 16 11.22 -6.22 12.07
CA PRO A 16 10.18 -5.26 11.72
C PRO A 16 10.28 -3.96 12.54
N GLY A 17 10.26 -2.82 11.85
CA GLY A 17 10.36 -1.49 12.45
C GLY A 17 11.76 -1.04 12.82
N SER A 18 12.80 -1.82 12.50
CA SER A 18 14.22 -1.46 12.72
C SER A 18 14.91 -0.90 11.48
N GLU A 19 14.24 -0.77 10.37
CA GLU A 19 14.79 -0.34 9.08
C GLU A 19 15.35 1.10 9.16
N GLY A 20 14.68 1.98 9.90
CA GLY A 20 15.18 3.33 10.15
C GLY A 20 16.48 3.34 10.96
N VAL A 21 16.60 2.44 11.95
CA VAL A 21 17.82 2.26 12.74
C VAL A 21 18.96 1.74 11.86
N LEU A 22 18.66 0.79 10.94
CA LEU A 22 19.64 0.31 9.96
C LEU A 22 20.17 1.47 9.10
N ALA A 23 19.25 2.29 8.55
CA ALA A 23 19.62 3.44 7.73
C ALA A 23 20.51 4.44 8.48
N LEU A 24 20.22 4.72 9.75
CA LEU A 24 21.04 5.61 10.58
C LEU A 24 22.41 5.02 10.95
N GLY A 25 22.49 3.71 11.12
CA GLY A 25 23.78 3.01 11.30
C GLY A 25 24.64 3.10 10.04
N MET A 26 24.06 2.90 8.88
CA MET A 26 24.73 3.09 7.59
C MET A 26 25.17 4.56 7.42
N ALA A 27 24.28 5.52 7.72
CA ALA A 27 24.59 6.95 7.65
C ALA A 27 25.77 7.33 8.58
N ARG A 28 25.79 6.79 9.78
CA ARG A 28 26.93 7.02 10.71
C ARG A 28 28.26 6.53 10.15
N LEU A 29 28.29 5.35 9.55
CA LEU A 29 29.50 4.79 8.95
C LEU A 29 29.95 5.63 7.75
N ILE A 30 29.02 5.99 6.85
CA ILE A 30 29.26 6.84 5.67
C ILE A 30 29.87 8.19 6.11
N LEU A 31 29.34 8.82 7.16
CA LEU A 31 29.83 10.08 7.69
C LEU A 31 31.21 9.91 8.38
N ALA A 32 31.39 8.86 9.20
CA ALA A 32 32.62 8.62 9.93
C ALA A 32 33.82 8.28 9.01
N GLU A 33 33.57 7.56 7.92
CA GLU A 33 34.56 7.20 6.91
C GLU A 33 34.68 8.25 5.78
N SER A 34 33.95 9.37 5.87
CA SER A 34 33.97 10.46 4.88
C SER A 34 33.55 10.00 3.45
N LEU A 35 32.68 9.02 3.35
CA LEU A 35 32.17 8.47 2.08
C LEU A 35 31.01 9.25 1.47
N TYR A 36 30.66 10.39 2.02
CA TYR A 36 29.57 11.24 1.59
C TYR A 36 29.97 12.24 0.51
N GLU A 37 29.00 12.72 -0.28
CA GLU A 37 29.19 13.75 -1.31
C GLU A 37 29.15 15.16 -0.69
N LYS A 38 30.33 15.79 -0.57
CA LYS A 38 30.48 17.11 0.08
C LYS A 38 29.64 18.22 -0.56
N ALA A 39 29.59 18.24 -1.89
CA ALA A 39 28.84 19.25 -2.65
C ALA A 39 27.33 19.13 -2.39
N ALA A 40 26.84 17.91 -2.25
CA ALA A 40 25.43 17.64 -1.97
C ALA A 40 25.03 18.10 -0.56
N LEU A 41 25.86 17.86 0.44
CA LEU A 41 25.61 18.37 1.79
C LEU A 41 25.58 19.91 1.80
N ALA A 42 26.56 20.55 1.17
CA ALA A 42 26.60 22.02 1.07
C ALA A 42 25.39 22.60 0.37
N ALA A 43 24.92 21.97 -0.73
CA ALA A 43 23.73 22.40 -1.47
C ALA A 43 22.44 22.33 -0.63
N ASN A 44 22.40 21.43 0.36
CA ASN A 44 21.31 21.28 1.32
C ASN A 44 21.52 22.06 2.63
N GLY A 45 22.61 22.86 2.74
CA GLY A 45 22.93 23.59 3.97
C GLY A 45 23.28 22.70 5.16
N LEU A 46 23.85 21.52 4.89
CA LEU A 46 24.18 20.51 5.89
C LEU A 46 25.69 20.43 6.14
N HIS A 47 26.07 20.19 7.38
CA HIS A 47 27.44 19.97 7.81
C HIS A 47 27.62 18.54 8.32
N ALA A 48 28.60 17.84 7.78
CA ALA A 48 28.85 16.42 8.12
C ALA A 48 29.10 16.19 9.62
N GLU A 49 29.78 17.12 10.28
CA GLU A 49 30.04 17.04 11.73
C GLU A 49 28.76 17.07 12.56
N ASP A 50 27.79 17.91 12.20
CA ASP A 50 26.53 18.02 12.92
C ASP A 50 25.67 16.79 12.71
N LEU A 51 25.62 16.28 11.47
CA LEU A 51 24.95 15.01 11.16
C LEU A 51 25.59 13.86 11.91
N LEU A 52 26.94 13.78 11.95
CA LEU A 52 27.67 12.74 12.68
C LEU A 52 27.37 12.78 14.19
N LYS A 53 27.27 13.98 14.78
CA LYS A 53 26.82 14.14 16.18
C LYS A 53 25.40 13.59 16.36
N GLY A 54 24.50 13.87 15.41
CA GLY A 54 23.12 13.40 15.44
C GLY A 54 22.99 11.87 15.38
N VAL A 55 23.79 11.21 14.55
CA VAL A 55 23.77 9.73 14.40
C VAL A 55 24.71 9.00 15.35
N ARG A 56 25.42 9.68 16.27
CA ARG A 56 26.49 9.08 17.11
C ARG A 56 26.05 7.83 17.89
N MET A 57 24.78 7.77 18.26
CA MET A 57 24.23 6.68 19.07
C MET A 57 23.93 5.40 18.27
N TYR A 58 23.96 5.47 16.94
CA TYR A 58 23.67 4.34 16.06
C TYR A 58 24.96 3.64 15.61
N ASP A 59 25.76 3.19 16.60
CA ASP A 59 26.98 2.39 16.30
C ASP A 59 26.59 0.98 15.82
N LEU A 60 27.54 0.31 15.16
CA LEU A 60 27.28 -0.99 14.53
C LEU A 60 26.81 -2.06 15.54
N SER A 61 27.27 -1.98 16.81
CA SER A 61 26.87 -2.94 17.84
C SER A 61 25.40 -2.78 18.17
N ARG A 62 24.94 -1.56 18.44
CA ARG A 62 23.54 -1.24 18.70
C ARG A 62 22.66 -1.57 17.50
N VAL A 63 23.09 -1.16 16.30
CA VAL A 63 22.32 -1.44 15.07
C VAL A 63 22.19 -2.94 14.82
N ALA A 64 23.25 -3.71 15.03
CA ALA A 64 23.20 -5.17 14.93
C ALA A 64 22.25 -5.81 15.95
N GLU A 65 22.27 -5.32 17.19
CA GLU A 65 21.33 -5.78 18.23
C GLU A 65 19.87 -5.46 17.88
N GLU A 66 19.57 -4.25 17.44
CA GLU A 66 18.20 -3.83 17.13
C GLU A 66 17.68 -4.47 15.84
N THR A 67 18.50 -4.61 14.79
CA THR A 67 18.09 -5.16 13.49
C THR A 67 18.15 -6.68 13.40
N GLY A 68 18.98 -7.31 14.21
CA GLY A 68 19.30 -8.74 14.11
C GLY A 68 20.25 -9.08 12.97
N LEU A 69 20.87 -8.08 12.33
CA LEU A 69 21.86 -8.25 11.27
C LEU A 69 23.27 -8.23 11.84
N SER A 70 24.24 -8.88 11.19
CA SER A 70 25.63 -8.83 11.65
C SER A 70 26.27 -7.45 11.37
N GLN A 71 27.16 -7.00 12.25
CA GLN A 71 27.90 -5.74 12.08
C GLN A 71 28.70 -5.72 10.77
N ALA A 72 29.22 -6.85 10.35
CA ALA A 72 30.00 -7.00 9.12
C ALA A 72 29.12 -6.73 7.88
N VAL A 73 27.94 -7.33 7.81
CA VAL A 73 26.99 -7.13 6.71
C VAL A 73 26.52 -5.67 6.66
N ILE A 74 26.19 -5.07 7.80
CA ILE A 74 25.78 -3.65 7.85
C ILE A 74 26.89 -2.74 7.31
N ALA A 75 28.14 -2.97 7.75
CA ALA A 75 29.28 -2.17 7.32
C ALA A 75 29.60 -2.35 5.82
N GLU A 76 29.54 -3.58 5.33
CA GLU A 76 29.74 -3.90 3.92
C GLU A 76 28.73 -3.17 3.03
N VAL A 77 27.43 -3.33 3.32
CA VAL A 77 26.37 -2.71 2.52
C VAL A 77 26.42 -1.17 2.59
N ALA A 78 26.75 -0.60 3.74
CA ALA A 78 26.91 0.86 3.86
C ALA A 78 28.03 1.40 2.95
N ARG A 79 29.19 0.70 2.90
CA ARG A 79 30.30 1.08 2.01
C ARG A 79 29.98 0.86 0.55
N GLU A 80 29.37 -0.27 0.20
CA GLU A 80 28.92 -0.57 -1.15
C GLU A 80 27.94 0.50 -1.66
N PHE A 81 26.91 0.83 -0.85
CA PHE A 81 25.95 1.89 -1.18
C PHE A 81 26.63 3.24 -1.42
N ALA A 82 27.59 3.62 -0.60
CA ALA A 82 28.26 4.91 -0.70
C ALA A 82 29.27 4.98 -1.86
N SER A 83 29.85 3.85 -2.28
CA SER A 83 30.83 3.77 -3.37
C SER A 83 30.23 3.51 -4.74
N THR A 84 28.96 3.10 -4.81
CA THR A 84 28.26 2.80 -6.06
C THR A 84 27.54 4.05 -6.57
N SER A 85 27.63 4.36 -7.85
CA SER A 85 26.91 5.48 -8.46
C SER A 85 26.38 5.09 -9.86
N PRO A 86 25.09 5.29 -10.13
CA PRO A 86 24.06 5.76 -9.21
C PRO A 86 23.65 4.67 -8.20
N ALA A 87 23.33 5.06 -6.96
CA ALA A 87 22.72 4.20 -5.96
C ALA A 87 21.45 4.86 -5.41
N LEU A 88 20.47 4.09 -4.95
CA LEU A 88 19.20 4.61 -4.47
C LEU A 88 18.73 3.84 -3.24
N ALA A 89 18.42 4.56 -2.16
CA ALA A 89 17.75 4.01 -0.99
C ALA A 89 16.25 4.32 -1.07
N MET A 90 15.42 3.28 -1.01
CA MET A 90 13.96 3.39 -1.09
C MET A 90 13.30 2.80 0.15
N ALA A 91 12.28 3.46 0.67
CA ALA A 91 11.40 2.91 1.68
C ALA A 91 10.14 2.34 1.02
N GLY A 92 9.78 1.12 1.36
CA GLY A 92 8.52 0.51 0.96
C GLY A 92 7.41 0.69 2.01
N GLU A 93 6.22 0.25 1.68
CA GLU A 93 5.04 0.32 2.56
C GLU A 93 5.25 -0.44 3.89
N ALA A 94 6.02 -1.54 3.87
CA ALA A 94 6.34 -2.29 5.08
C ALA A 94 7.05 -1.42 6.14
N VAL A 95 7.82 -0.43 5.71
CA VAL A 95 8.48 0.56 6.58
C VAL A 95 7.51 1.68 6.92
N ALA A 96 6.83 2.23 5.92
CA ALA A 96 5.95 3.38 6.09
C ALA A 96 4.78 3.09 7.05
N PHE A 97 4.22 1.89 7.03
CA PHE A 97 3.10 1.46 7.87
C PHE A 97 3.52 0.84 9.22
N GLN A 98 4.65 1.27 9.78
CA GLN A 98 5.05 1.02 11.15
C GLN A 98 4.69 2.23 12.05
N SER A 99 4.61 2.02 13.36
CA SER A 99 4.35 3.11 14.31
C SER A 99 5.46 4.19 14.36
N ASN A 100 6.63 3.87 13.86
CA ASN A 100 7.78 4.76 13.68
C ASN A 100 8.11 5.01 12.19
N GLY A 101 7.15 4.73 11.31
CA GLY A 101 7.30 4.76 9.85
C GLY A 101 7.83 6.09 9.30
N PRO A 102 7.24 7.26 9.60
CA PRO A 102 7.69 8.53 9.06
C PRO A 102 9.16 8.84 9.34
N ASP A 103 9.61 8.61 10.57
CA ASP A 103 11.01 8.85 10.92
C ASP A 103 11.94 7.81 10.28
N SER A 104 11.47 6.58 10.13
CA SER A 104 12.21 5.52 9.41
C SER A 104 12.35 5.85 7.92
N VAL A 105 11.28 6.31 7.27
CA VAL A 105 11.32 6.78 5.87
C VAL A 105 12.28 7.96 5.72
N ARG A 106 12.22 8.94 6.63
CA ARG A 106 13.16 10.08 6.62
C ARG A 106 14.61 9.65 6.82
N ALA A 107 14.87 8.66 7.69
CA ALA A 107 16.20 8.09 7.90
C ALA A 107 16.75 7.42 6.62
N ILE A 108 15.91 6.70 5.89
CA ILE A 108 16.26 6.09 4.60
C ILE A 108 16.53 7.18 3.55
N GLN A 109 15.70 8.23 3.49
CA GLN A 109 15.91 9.35 2.57
C GLN A 109 17.22 10.12 2.88
N MET A 110 17.65 10.19 4.13
CA MET A 110 18.92 10.79 4.49
C MET A 110 20.11 10.09 3.81
N LEU A 111 20.06 8.78 3.56
CA LEU A 111 21.11 8.08 2.80
C LEU A 111 21.26 8.65 1.38
N ASN A 112 20.16 8.96 0.70
CA ASN A 112 20.17 9.57 -0.63
C ASN A 112 20.75 11.00 -0.60
N VAL A 113 20.49 11.74 0.47
CA VAL A 113 21.09 13.08 0.67
C VAL A 113 22.60 12.98 0.84
N LEU A 114 23.07 12.02 1.64
CA LEU A 114 24.51 11.85 1.92
C LEU A 114 25.31 11.55 0.66
N ILE A 115 24.79 10.76 -0.26
CA ILE A 115 25.49 10.40 -1.50
C ILE A 115 25.13 11.30 -2.69
N GLY A 116 24.42 12.41 -2.45
CA GLY A 116 24.07 13.41 -3.47
C GLY A 116 23.07 12.92 -4.50
N ASN A 117 22.12 12.12 -4.13
CA ASN A 117 21.17 11.44 -5.04
C ASN A 117 19.86 12.20 -5.27
N LEU A 118 19.82 13.48 -4.91
CA LEU A 118 18.66 14.34 -5.14
C LEU A 118 18.79 15.10 -6.46
N ASN A 119 17.70 15.23 -7.21
CA ASN A 119 17.59 16.01 -8.45
C ASN A 119 18.60 15.61 -9.55
N ARG A 120 18.96 14.35 -9.65
CA ARG A 120 19.86 13.86 -10.71
C ARG A 120 19.38 12.54 -11.34
N PRO A 121 19.79 12.21 -12.57
CA PRO A 121 19.48 10.93 -13.21
C PRO A 121 19.92 9.74 -12.36
N GLY A 122 19.02 8.75 -12.18
CA GLY A 122 19.22 7.61 -11.30
C GLY A 122 19.01 7.90 -9.82
N GLY A 123 18.63 9.12 -9.47
CA GLY A 123 18.31 9.54 -8.10
C GLY A 123 16.82 9.84 -7.91
N ILE A 124 16.53 10.66 -6.90
CA ILE A 124 15.18 11.07 -6.51
C ILE A 124 14.86 12.43 -7.12
N TYR A 125 13.72 12.49 -7.78
CA TYR A 125 13.08 13.73 -8.19
C TYR A 125 11.83 13.96 -7.37
N PRO A 126 11.53 15.21 -6.97
CA PRO A 126 10.27 15.51 -6.33
C PRO A 126 9.14 15.29 -7.32
N ASP A 127 8.06 14.76 -6.86
CA ASP A 127 6.81 14.79 -7.59
C ASP A 127 6.30 16.24 -7.67
N ALA A 128 5.74 16.62 -8.82
CA ALA A 128 5.10 17.94 -9.01
C ALA A 128 3.87 18.14 -8.10
N GLY A 129 3.48 17.11 -7.36
CA GLY A 129 2.28 17.02 -6.56
C GLY A 129 1.13 16.43 -7.39
N SER A 130 0.36 15.57 -6.79
CA SER A 130 -0.88 15.10 -7.40
C SER A 130 -1.83 16.29 -7.55
N PRO A 131 -2.42 16.53 -8.73
CA PRO A 131 -3.51 17.48 -8.89
C PRO A 131 -4.78 17.00 -8.22
N GLU A 132 -4.80 15.78 -7.72
CA GLU A 132 -5.91 15.23 -6.97
C GLU A 132 -6.10 15.99 -5.65
N GLY A 133 -7.35 16.16 -5.27
CA GLY A 133 -7.75 16.81 -4.03
C GLY A 133 -7.18 16.10 -2.78
N PRO A 134 -7.41 16.66 -1.60
CA PRO A 134 -6.87 16.12 -0.36
C PRO A 134 -7.35 14.68 -0.14
N THR A 135 -6.39 13.76 0.07
CA THR A 135 -6.69 12.41 0.50
C THR A 135 -7.11 12.43 1.96
N ASN A 136 -8.16 11.67 2.30
CA ASN A 136 -8.60 11.53 3.67
C ASN A 136 -7.61 10.68 4.48
N SER A 137 -7.39 11.11 5.72
CA SER A 137 -6.53 10.41 6.67
C SER A 137 -7.32 9.40 7.50
N LEU A 138 -6.62 8.56 8.26
CA LEU A 138 -7.26 7.72 9.29
C LEU A 138 -8.06 8.57 10.30
N ALA A 139 -7.57 9.77 10.63
CA ALA A 139 -8.28 10.68 11.54
C ALA A 139 -9.62 11.12 10.95
N ASP A 140 -9.68 11.39 9.65
CA ASP A 140 -10.92 11.74 8.95
C ASP A 140 -11.90 10.56 8.93
N LEU A 141 -11.43 9.34 8.69
CA LEU A 141 -12.24 8.13 8.78
C LEU A 141 -12.81 7.96 10.21
N MET A 142 -11.98 8.12 11.23
CA MET A 142 -12.43 8.00 12.64
C MET A 142 -13.40 9.11 13.02
N ALA A 143 -13.23 10.33 12.48
CA ALA A 143 -14.18 11.42 12.64
C ALA A 143 -15.52 11.11 11.95
N LEU A 144 -15.48 10.53 10.74
CA LEU A 144 -16.68 10.06 10.04
C LEU A 144 -17.42 8.98 10.82
N ILE A 145 -16.71 7.97 11.32
CA ILE A 145 -17.27 6.92 12.18
C ILE A 145 -17.95 7.51 13.41
N THR A 146 -17.34 8.52 14.03
CA THR A 146 -17.91 9.22 15.20
C THR A 146 -19.22 9.94 14.81
N LYS A 147 -19.26 10.62 13.66
CA LYS A 147 -20.46 11.27 13.15
C LYS A 147 -21.58 10.28 12.84
N MET A 148 -21.24 9.13 12.23
CA MET A 148 -22.21 8.05 11.98
C MET A 148 -22.81 7.52 13.28
N ARG A 149 -21.97 7.22 14.30
CA ARG A 149 -22.42 6.78 15.63
C ARG A 149 -23.31 7.80 16.34
N GLY A 150 -23.06 9.09 16.11
CA GLY A 150 -23.83 10.21 16.64
C GLY A 150 -25.09 10.55 15.83
N ASN A 151 -25.49 9.72 14.85
CA ASN A 151 -26.64 9.95 13.95
C ASN A 151 -26.57 11.29 13.19
N GLN A 152 -25.38 11.81 12.93
CA GLN A 152 -25.17 13.06 12.19
C GLN A 152 -25.13 12.84 10.67
N ILE A 153 -24.96 11.60 10.23
CA ILE A 153 -24.97 11.21 8.82
C ILE A 153 -26.34 10.60 8.51
N ARG A 154 -27.05 11.21 7.54
CA ARG A 154 -28.41 10.78 7.15
C ARG A 154 -28.40 9.87 5.92
N MET A 155 -27.39 9.98 5.09
CA MET A 155 -27.19 9.18 3.89
C MET A 155 -25.69 8.99 3.66
N ALA A 156 -25.32 7.81 3.19
CA ALA A 156 -23.96 7.54 2.70
C ALA A 156 -24.02 6.90 1.31
N LEU A 157 -23.13 7.35 0.44
CA LEU A 157 -22.96 6.85 -0.91
C LEU A 157 -21.60 6.18 -1.02
N PHE A 158 -21.58 4.98 -1.60
CA PHE A 158 -20.37 4.16 -1.71
C PHE A 158 -20.05 3.84 -3.16
N TYR A 159 -18.80 4.12 -3.53
CA TYR A 159 -18.17 3.61 -4.74
C TYR A 159 -16.98 2.76 -4.31
N GLY A 160 -17.17 1.43 -4.35
CA GLY A 160 -16.24 0.44 -3.80
C GLY A 160 -16.80 -0.29 -2.57
N ASP A 161 -15.97 -1.16 -1.95
CA ASP A 161 -16.38 -2.05 -0.86
C ASP A 161 -15.66 -1.75 0.47
N PRO A 162 -16.02 -0.66 1.18
CA PRO A 162 -15.40 -0.31 2.45
C PRO A 162 -15.71 -1.28 3.60
N VAL A 163 -16.81 -2.04 3.54
CA VAL A 163 -17.12 -3.05 4.57
C VAL A 163 -16.08 -4.17 4.56
N HIS A 164 -15.56 -4.53 3.40
CA HIS A 164 -14.47 -5.50 3.27
C HIS A 164 -13.10 -4.88 3.57
N SER A 165 -12.84 -3.66 3.10
CA SER A 165 -11.50 -3.06 3.08
C SER A 165 -11.13 -2.23 4.30
N VAL A 166 -12.10 -1.91 5.18
CA VAL A 166 -11.82 -1.19 6.44
C VAL A 166 -11.71 -2.20 7.59
N PRO A 167 -10.61 -2.17 8.38
CA PRO A 167 -10.44 -3.09 9.49
C PRO A 167 -11.59 -3.04 10.50
N PRO A 168 -12.14 -4.18 10.93
CA PRO A 168 -13.24 -4.21 11.90
C PRO A 168 -12.94 -3.51 13.22
N ALA A 169 -11.67 -3.48 13.65
CA ALA A 169 -11.24 -2.79 14.86
C ALA A 169 -11.52 -1.26 14.86
N THR A 170 -11.85 -0.66 13.71
CA THR A 170 -12.32 0.73 13.62
C THR A 170 -13.75 0.90 14.12
N GLY A 171 -14.54 -0.16 14.11
CA GLY A 171 -15.98 -0.11 14.35
C GLY A 171 -16.76 0.59 13.22
N PHE A 172 -16.23 0.56 11.99
CA PHE A 172 -16.86 1.18 10.81
C PHE A 172 -18.20 0.53 10.49
N GLN A 173 -18.25 -0.80 10.44
CA GLN A 173 -19.45 -1.53 10.07
C GLN A 173 -20.61 -1.28 11.05
N GLU A 174 -20.32 -1.26 12.37
CA GLU A 174 -21.32 -0.96 13.41
C GLU A 174 -21.79 0.49 13.34
N ALA A 175 -20.92 1.41 12.97
CA ALA A 175 -21.29 2.81 12.78
C ALA A 175 -22.14 2.99 11.50
N LEU A 176 -21.79 2.29 10.43
CA LEU A 176 -22.51 2.30 9.17
C LEU A 176 -23.96 1.82 9.34
N ALA A 177 -24.19 0.80 10.14
CA ALA A 177 -25.53 0.27 10.45
C ALA A 177 -26.45 1.30 11.14
N LYS A 178 -25.93 2.46 11.60
CA LYS A 178 -26.74 3.57 12.15
C LYS A 178 -27.11 4.63 11.13
N VAL A 179 -26.56 4.56 9.93
CA VAL A 179 -26.88 5.51 8.86
C VAL A 179 -28.22 5.11 8.25
N PRO A 180 -29.22 6.01 8.23
CA PRO A 180 -30.59 5.65 7.84
C PRO A 180 -30.78 5.25 6.36
N TYR A 181 -29.88 5.67 5.48
CA TYR A 181 -30.00 5.39 4.05
C TYR A 181 -28.63 5.20 3.41
N LEU A 182 -28.42 4.02 2.82
CA LEU A 182 -27.18 3.63 2.18
C LEU A 182 -27.39 3.40 0.69
N VAL A 183 -26.53 3.99 -0.12
CA VAL A 183 -26.53 3.82 -1.59
C VAL A 183 -25.19 3.24 -2.01
N SER A 184 -25.21 2.13 -2.76
CA SER A 184 -24.02 1.53 -3.35
C SER A 184 -24.05 1.62 -4.88
N PHE A 185 -22.91 1.98 -5.47
CA PHE A 185 -22.73 2.00 -6.92
C PHE A 185 -21.95 0.77 -7.42
N SER A 186 -21.98 -0.30 -6.67
CA SER A 186 -21.28 -1.54 -7.06
C SER A 186 -22.02 -2.27 -8.18
N SER A 187 -21.26 -2.75 -9.16
CA SER A 187 -21.77 -3.63 -10.23
C SER A 187 -22.05 -5.07 -9.74
N LEU A 188 -21.61 -5.40 -8.52
CA LEU A 188 -21.84 -6.68 -7.87
C LEU A 188 -22.45 -6.46 -6.49
N LEU A 189 -23.17 -7.46 -5.98
CA LEU A 189 -23.56 -7.49 -4.57
C LEU A 189 -22.33 -7.87 -3.73
N ASP A 190 -21.52 -6.87 -3.40
CA ASP A 190 -20.38 -6.99 -2.51
C ASP A 190 -20.78 -6.83 -1.02
N ASP A 191 -19.81 -6.91 -0.11
CA ASP A 191 -20.05 -6.85 1.33
C ASP A 191 -20.68 -5.51 1.78
N THR A 192 -20.47 -4.43 1.05
CA THR A 192 -21.10 -3.13 1.28
C THR A 192 -22.46 -3.03 0.61
N ALA A 193 -22.58 -3.48 -0.64
CA ALA A 193 -23.81 -3.40 -1.41
C ALA A 193 -24.94 -4.21 -0.79
N ILE A 194 -24.65 -5.34 -0.11
CA ILE A 194 -25.66 -6.16 0.58
C ILE A 194 -26.30 -5.44 1.77
N MET A 195 -25.62 -4.42 2.31
CA MET A 195 -26.13 -3.56 3.39
C MET A 195 -26.88 -2.32 2.86
N ALA A 196 -26.81 -2.04 1.57
CA ALA A 196 -27.38 -0.83 0.99
C ALA A 196 -28.90 -0.93 0.83
N ASP A 197 -29.60 0.20 1.04
CA ASP A 197 -31.04 0.35 0.76
C ASP A 197 -31.31 0.49 -0.73
N LEU A 198 -30.32 1.02 -1.48
CA LEU A 198 -30.39 1.20 -2.92
C LEU A 198 -29.05 0.81 -3.56
N VAL A 199 -29.12 -0.05 -4.56
CA VAL A 199 -27.98 -0.41 -5.41
C VAL A 199 -28.20 0.12 -6.81
N LEU A 200 -27.28 0.94 -7.30
CA LEU A 200 -27.28 1.53 -8.63
C LEU A 200 -26.03 1.03 -9.37
N PRO A 201 -26.13 -0.05 -10.15
CA PRO A 201 -24.95 -0.71 -10.70
C PRO A 201 -24.23 0.17 -11.71
N ASP A 202 -22.91 0.36 -11.47
CA ASP A 202 -22.01 1.10 -12.36
C ASP A 202 -21.68 0.29 -13.63
N HIS A 203 -21.23 0.99 -14.67
CA HIS A 203 -20.69 0.37 -15.87
C HIS A 203 -19.38 -0.38 -15.56
N ALA A 204 -19.09 -1.41 -16.34
CA ALA A 204 -17.75 -1.99 -16.37
C ALA A 204 -16.73 -1.00 -16.98
N ALA A 205 -15.45 -1.16 -16.66
CA ALA A 205 -14.41 -0.25 -17.12
C ALA A 205 -14.34 -0.10 -18.65
N LEU A 206 -14.57 -1.18 -19.40
CA LEU A 206 -14.57 -1.12 -20.88
C LEU A 206 -15.85 -0.50 -21.47
N GLU A 207 -16.86 -0.25 -20.66
CA GLU A 207 -18.14 0.39 -21.02
C GLU A 207 -18.16 1.88 -20.66
N SER A 208 -17.09 2.41 -20.02
CA SER A 208 -17.11 3.70 -19.35
C SER A 208 -16.16 4.71 -19.97
N TRP A 209 -16.56 5.99 -19.94
CA TRP A 209 -15.64 7.11 -20.03
C TRP A 209 -14.93 7.33 -18.69
N GLY A 210 -13.71 7.84 -18.74
CA GLY A 210 -12.98 8.21 -17.54
C GLY A 210 -11.63 8.84 -17.84
N ASP A 211 -11.00 9.32 -16.81
CA ASP A 211 -9.62 9.75 -16.82
C ASP A 211 -8.86 9.14 -15.64
N VAL A 212 -7.56 9.08 -15.76
CA VAL A 212 -6.68 8.63 -14.69
C VAL A 212 -5.42 9.49 -14.67
N ILE A 213 -5.10 9.97 -13.51
CA ILE A 213 -3.81 10.61 -13.24
C ILE A 213 -3.02 9.61 -12.41
N PRO A 214 -1.94 9.01 -12.96
CA PRO A 214 -1.13 8.07 -12.20
C PRO A 214 -0.59 8.74 -10.93
N MET A 215 -0.54 7.99 -9.85
CA MET A 215 0.20 8.43 -8.67
C MET A 215 1.67 8.64 -9.04
N ALA A 216 2.36 9.47 -8.26
CA ALA A 216 3.74 9.88 -8.44
C ALA A 216 4.68 8.79 -8.98
N GLY A 217 5.70 9.20 -9.71
CA GLY A 217 6.76 8.32 -10.22
C GLY A 217 6.91 8.34 -11.74
N THR A 218 6.06 9.08 -12.46
CA THR A 218 6.26 9.32 -13.88
C THR A 218 7.10 10.57 -14.11
N ARG A 219 8.06 10.47 -14.99
CA ARG A 219 8.93 11.59 -15.41
C ARG A 219 8.17 12.62 -16.25
N GLU A 220 7.04 12.22 -16.77
CA GLU A 220 6.15 12.99 -17.63
C GLU A 220 4.82 13.18 -16.90
N GLY A 221 4.20 14.34 -17.05
CA GLY A 221 2.82 14.54 -16.65
C GLY A 221 1.93 13.63 -17.52
N VAL A 222 1.27 12.65 -16.91
CA VAL A 222 0.38 11.73 -17.61
C VAL A 222 -1.04 11.93 -17.16
N ILE A 223 -1.94 12.13 -18.10
CA ILE A 223 -3.39 12.06 -17.89
C ILE A 223 -3.92 11.05 -18.90
N GLY A 224 -4.16 9.84 -18.42
CA GLY A 224 -4.76 8.78 -19.24
C GLY A 224 -6.23 9.07 -19.48
N LEU A 225 -6.70 8.86 -20.70
CA LEU A 225 -8.11 8.98 -21.07
C LEU A 225 -8.67 7.60 -21.40
N MET A 226 -9.67 7.19 -20.65
CA MET A 226 -10.41 5.96 -20.88
C MET A 226 -11.65 6.27 -21.72
N GLN A 227 -11.84 5.52 -22.79
CA GLN A 227 -13.03 5.59 -23.65
C GLN A 227 -13.72 4.23 -23.69
N PRO A 228 -15.06 4.17 -23.77
CA PRO A 228 -15.76 2.91 -23.90
C PRO A 228 -15.39 2.22 -25.22
N VAL A 229 -15.10 0.93 -25.15
CA VAL A 229 -14.78 0.10 -26.34
C VAL A 229 -15.85 -0.93 -26.64
N VAL A 230 -16.81 -1.08 -25.72
CA VAL A 230 -18.00 -1.92 -25.87
C VAL A 230 -19.23 -1.17 -25.36
N THR A 231 -20.40 -1.55 -25.84
CA THR A 231 -21.68 -1.07 -25.31
C THR A 231 -21.98 -1.79 -23.99
N PRO A 232 -22.67 -1.14 -23.02
CA PRO A 232 -23.09 -1.80 -21.79
C PRO A 232 -23.87 -3.08 -22.05
N LEU A 233 -23.46 -4.16 -21.38
CA LEU A 233 -24.12 -5.47 -21.51
C LEU A 233 -25.40 -5.56 -20.69
N PHE A 234 -25.46 -4.84 -19.56
CA PHE A 234 -26.57 -4.86 -18.63
C PHE A 234 -27.17 -3.45 -18.51
N ASP A 235 -28.32 -3.35 -17.87
CA ASP A 235 -28.97 -2.07 -17.54
C ASP A 235 -28.25 -1.41 -16.36
N THR A 236 -27.07 -0.90 -16.65
CA THR A 236 -26.19 -0.18 -15.72
C THR A 236 -26.11 1.28 -16.12
N ARG A 237 -25.60 2.13 -15.24
CA ARG A 237 -25.39 3.55 -15.53
C ARG A 237 -24.13 4.04 -14.82
N GLN A 238 -23.31 4.76 -15.58
CA GLN A 238 -22.05 5.26 -15.06
C GLN A 238 -22.23 6.14 -13.82
N PHE A 239 -21.47 5.88 -12.76
CA PHE A 239 -21.57 6.56 -11.46
C PHE A 239 -21.61 8.09 -11.56
N PRO A 240 -20.71 8.79 -12.31
CA PRO A 240 -20.77 10.24 -12.45
C PRO A 240 -22.08 10.71 -13.10
N GLU A 241 -22.61 9.98 -14.08
CA GLU A 241 -23.89 10.31 -14.75
C GLU A 241 -25.07 10.27 -13.77
N VAL A 242 -25.07 9.30 -12.85
CA VAL A 242 -26.11 9.22 -11.82
C VAL A 242 -26.05 10.42 -10.89
N LEU A 243 -24.86 10.82 -10.44
CA LEU A 243 -24.69 11.99 -9.58
C LEU A 243 -25.06 13.29 -10.28
N MET A 244 -24.69 13.45 -11.55
CA MET A 244 -25.04 14.65 -12.34
C MET A 244 -26.54 14.74 -12.57
N THR A 245 -27.20 13.61 -12.84
CA THR A 245 -28.67 13.56 -12.97
C THR A 245 -29.34 13.95 -11.65
N ALA A 246 -28.90 13.38 -10.52
CA ALA A 246 -29.42 13.74 -9.21
C ALA A 246 -29.24 15.23 -8.91
N ALA A 247 -28.06 15.79 -9.21
CA ALA A 247 -27.78 17.22 -9.03
C ALA A 247 -28.68 18.10 -9.91
N ALA A 248 -28.94 17.69 -11.15
CA ALA A 248 -29.83 18.40 -12.05
C ALA A 248 -31.29 18.43 -11.54
N GLU A 249 -31.78 17.30 -11.00
CA GLU A 249 -33.12 17.18 -10.41
C GLU A 249 -33.26 17.99 -9.10
N MET A 250 -32.18 18.04 -8.28
CA MET A 250 -32.16 18.87 -7.07
C MET A 250 -32.23 20.36 -7.38
N GLY A 251 -31.78 20.79 -8.55
CA GLY A 251 -31.83 22.19 -8.99
C GLY A 251 -30.87 23.10 -8.17
N GLY A 252 -31.08 24.42 -8.29
CA GLY A 252 -30.35 25.44 -7.54
C GLY A 252 -28.84 25.33 -7.65
N GLN A 253 -28.16 25.39 -6.49
CA GLN A 253 -26.70 25.34 -6.41
C GLN A 253 -26.11 23.99 -6.86
N MET A 254 -26.81 22.90 -6.65
CA MET A 254 -26.34 21.57 -7.06
C MET A 254 -26.29 21.45 -8.58
N LYS A 255 -27.34 21.88 -9.28
CA LYS A 255 -27.35 21.95 -10.75
C LYS A 255 -26.27 22.89 -11.28
N ALA A 256 -26.08 24.03 -10.63
CA ALA A 256 -25.06 25.00 -11.04
C ALA A 256 -23.60 24.46 -10.84
N ALA A 257 -23.38 23.59 -9.87
CA ALA A 257 -22.08 22.96 -9.64
C ALA A 257 -21.72 21.92 -10.72
N PHE A 258 -22.73 21.32 -11.37
CA PHE A 258 -22.54 20.30 -12.43
C PHE A 258 -23.30 20.75 -13.71
N PRO A 259 -22.81 21.79 -14.43
CA PRO A 259 -23.53 22.40 -15.55
C PRO A 259 -23.39 21.61 -16.87
N TYR A 260 -23.03 20.34 -16.80
CA TYR A 260 -22.80 19.49 -17.96
C TYR A 260 -23.97 18.53 -18.20
N ALA A 261 -24.31 18.24 -19.45
CA ALA A 261 -25.37 17.31 -19.80
C ALA A 261 -24.92 15.84 -19.67
N SER A 262 -23.62 15.57 -19.67
CA SER A 262 -23.05 14.22 -19.52
C SER A 262 -21.66 14.27 -18.91
N TYR A 263 -21.21 13.14 -18.39
CA TYR A 263 -19.83 13.00 -17.88
C TYR A 263 -18.80 13.17 -18.99
N LEU A 264 -19.08 12.71 -20.21
CA LEU A 264 -18.24 12.97 -21.37
C LEU A 264 -18.06 14.48 -21.62
N GLU A 265 -19.14 15.27 -21.55
CA GLU A 265 -19.02 16.73 -21.69
C GLU A 265 -18.17 17.36 -20.59
N MET A 266 -18.28 16.86 -19.36
CA MET A 266 -17.45 17.32 -18.25
C MET A 266 -15.97 17.01 -18.51
N LEU A 267 -15.65 15.78 -18.94
CA LEU A 267 -14.27 15.38 -19.31
C LEU A 267 -13.73 16.24 -20.46
N ARG A 268 -14.53 16.44 -21.51
CA ARG A 268 -14.14 17.30 -22.64
C ARG A 268 -13.87 18.73 -22.20
N ALA A 269 -14.69 19.27 -21.30
CA ALA A 269 -14.51 20.61 -20.77
C ALA A 269 -13.22 20.74 -19.95
N ASP A 270 -12.87 19.72 -19.15
CA ASP A 270 -11.63 19.71 -18.36
C ASP A 270 -10.39 19.58 -19.26
N VAL A 271 -10.41 18.65 -20.20
CA VAL A 271 -9.34 18.50 -21.20
C VAL A 271 -9.17 19.78 -22.01
N LYS A 272 -10.28 20.45 -22.40
CA LYS A 272 -10.23 21.73 -23.13
C LYS A 272 -9.49 22.82 -22.35
N LYS A 273 -9.73 22.93 -21.04
CA LYS A 273 -8.98 23.87 -20.17
C LYS A 273 -7.49 23.57 -20.16
N ARG A 274 -7.11 22.30 -20.11
CA ARG A 274 -5.70 21.85 -20.10
C ARG A 274 -5.02 22.13 -21.45
N VAL A 275 -5.67 21.79 -22.56
CA VAL A 275 -5.17 22.10 -23.92
C VAL A 275 -4.96 23.59 -24.11
N ALA A 276 -5.90 24.43 -23.66
CA ALA A 276 -5.75 25.87 -23.71
C ALA A 276 -4.60 26.39 -22.84
N ALA A 277 -4.41 25.81 -21.65
CA ALA A 277 -3.29 26.16 -20.76
C ALA A 277 -1.92 25.82 -21.37
N SER A 278 -1.85 24.77 -22.21
CA SER A 278 -0.64 24.39 -22.95
C SER A 278 -0.44 25.19 -24.26
N GLY A 279 -1.30 26.20 -24.54
CA GLY A 279 -1.22 27.03 -25.74
C GLY A 279 -1.87 26.45 -27.00
N GLY A 280 -2.62 25.33 -26.86
CA GLY A 280 -3.36 24.71 -27.95
C GLY A 280 -4.59 25.53 -28.32
N THR A 281 -4.83 25.73 -29.63
CA THR A 281 -5.94 26.53 -30.15
C THR A 281 -7.05 25.70 -30.78
N ASP A 282 -6.74 24.51 -31.27
CA ASP A 282 -7.68 23.58 -31.88
C ASP A 282 -7.97 22.41 -30.94
N PHE A 283 -9.03 22.55 -30.16
CA PHE A 283 -9.44 21.52 -29.21
C PHE A 283 -9.92 20.23 -29.91
N GLU A 284 -10.66 20.31 -31.03
CA GLU A 284 -11.20 19.10 -31.66
C GLU A 284 -10.10 18.23 -32.25
N ALA A 285 -9.12 18.82 -32.88
CA ALA A 285 -7.93 18.09 -33.34
C ALA A 285 -7.16 17.47 -32.17
N ALA A 286 -6.95 18.24 -31.08
CA ALA A 286 -6.30 17.73 -29.87
C ALA A 286 -7.11 16.58 -29.23
N TRP A 287 -8.43 16.68 -29.15
CA TRP A 287 -9.29 15.65 -28.62
C TRP A 287 -9.19 14.32 -29.41
N VAL A 288 -9.22 14.39 -30.74
CA VAL A 288 -9.05 13.21 -31.60
C VAL A 288 -7.68 12.57 -31.38
N GLU A 289 -6.64 13.38 -31.24
CA GLU A 289 -5.30 12.86 -30.96
C GLU A 289 -5.18 12.22 -29.57
N LEU A 290 -5.83 12.81 -28.56
CA LEU A 290 -5.89 12.24 -27.21
C LEU A 290 -6.60 10.87 -27.18
N LEU A 291 -7.69 10.73 -27.93
CA LEU A 291 -8.37 9.44 -28.07
C LEU A 291 -7.48 8.40 -28.77
N ARG A 292 -6.70 8.83 -29.75
CA ARG A 292 -5.79 7.96 -30.51
C ARG A 292 -4.59 7.51 -29.66
N THR A 293 -4.04 8.40 -28.85
CA THR A 293 -2.85 8.14 -28.00
C THR A 293 -3.20 7.58 -26.64
N GLY A 294 -4.47 7.66 -26.22
CA GLY A 294 -4.93 7.22 -24.90
C GLY A 294 -4.69 8.21 -23.77
N GLY A 295 -4.27 9.45 -24.06
CA GLY A 295 -4.06 10.45 -23.03
C GLY A 295 -3.12 11.59 -23.42
N ILE A 296 -2.87 12.46 -22.44
CA ILE A 296 -1.89 13.54 -22.50
C ILE A 296 -0.60 13.03 -21.89
N PHE A 297 0.49 13.09 -22.66
CA PHE A 297 1.83 12.76 -22.21
C PHE A 297 2.67 14.04 -22.38
N GLU A 298 2.64 14.89 -21.35
CA GLU A 298 3.46 16.08 -21.34
C GLU A 298 4.84 15.70 -20.83
N ALA A 299 5.86 15.89 -21.69
CA ALA A 299 7.20 15.98 -21.14
C ALA A 299 7.14 17.08 -20.06
N ASN A 300 7.26 16.68 -18.80
CA ASN A 300 7.27 17.65 -17.72
C ASN A 300 8.62 18.37 -17.71
N PRO A 301 8.80 19.44 -18.51
CA PRO A 301 9.97 20.32 -18.43
C PRO A 301 9.82 21.19 -17.19
N GLY A 302 8.65 21.06 -16.54
CA GLY A 302 8.22 21.86 -15.46
C GLY A 302 9.10 21.57 -14.28
N GLN A 303 9.79 22.60 -13.93
CA GLN A 303 10.09 22.93 -12.56
C GLN A 303 10.20 21.69 -11.68
N LEU A 304 11.18 20.84 -11.99
CA LEU A 304 11.79 20.01 -10.98
C LEU A 304 12.05 20.97 -9.83
N ARG A 305 11.09 21.05 -8.90
CA ARG A 305 11.29 21.86 -7.70
C ARG A 305 12.55 21.31 -7.10
N ASP A 306 13.58 22.14 -6.94
CA ASP A 306 14.80 21.73 -6.27
C ASP A 306 14.39 21.05 -4.96
N TYR A 307 14.47 19.74 -4.96
CA TYR A 307 14.22 18.98 -3.74
C TYR A 307 15.35 19.28 -2.78
N ARG A 308 15.03 19.84 -1.64
CA ARG A 308 15.98 20.11 -0.58
C ARG A 308 15.57 19.41 0.69
N TRP A 309 16.54 18.90 1.39
CA TRP A 309 16.32 18.34 2.71
C TRP A 309 15.80 19.43 3.66
N SER A 310 14.57 19.30 4.13
CA SER A 310 13.93 20.29 5.01
C SER A 310 14.23 20.08 6.50
N GLY A 311 14.85 18.97 6.87
CA GLY A 311 15.13 18.60 8.26
C GLY A 311 16.28 19.39 8.91
N GLY A 312 17.03 20.22 8.13
CA GLY A 312 18.25 20.85 8.65
C GLY A 312 19.21 19.81 9.22
N ALA A 313 19.94 20.16 10.26
CA ALA A 313 20.83 19.23 10.98
C ALA A 313 20.09 18.25 11.91
N ASN A 314 18.77 18.32 12.00
CA ASN A 314 17.98 17.40 12.81
C ASN A 314 17.92 16.02 12.13
N VAL A 315 18.65 15.09 12.69
CA VAL A 315 18.64 13.69 12.27
C VAL A 315 17.33 13.05 12.73
N PRO A 316 16.63 12.31 11.85
CA PRO A 316 15.48 11.51 12.28
C PRO A 316 15.86 10.60 13.45
N ALA A 317 14.96 10.44 14.40
CA ALA A 317 15.16 9.58 15.56
C ALA A 317 13.98 8.62 15.68
N PRO A 318 13.93 7.55 14.87
CA PRO A 318 12.84 6.59 14.94
C PRO A 318 12.68 6.06 16.35
N ALA A 319 11.47 6.22 16.90
CA ALA A 319 11.13 5.62 18.18
C ALA A 319 11.13 4.09 18.06
N LYS A 320 11.23 3.40 19.20
CA LYS A 320 11.04 1.95 19.23
C LYS A 320 9.64 1.63 18.66
N PRO A 321 9.53 0.69 17.70
CA PRO A 321 8.24 0.37 17.10
C PRO A 321 7.27 -0.19 18.17
N LEU A 322 6.01 0.20 18.07
CA LEU A 322 4.95 -0.26 18.94
C LEU A 322 4.16 -1.37 18.24
N PHE A 323 3.92 -2.44 18.96
CA PHE A 323 3.11 -3.56 18.48
C PHE A 323 1.97 -3.85 19.44
N ALA A 324 0.77 -4.01 18.92
CA ALA A 324 -0.37 -4.50 19.69
C ALA A 324 -0.21 -6.00 19.94
N GLY A 325 -0.42 -6.41 21.18
CA GLY A 325 -0.21 -7.78 21.64
C GLY A 325 1.06 -7.94 22.47
N ASN A 326 0.93 -8.67 23.57
CA ASN A 326 2.05 -9.01 24.44
C ASN A 326 2.90 -10.10 23.76
N GLU A 327 4.22 -9.91 23.72
CA GLU A 327 5.17 -10.83 23.05
C GLU A 327 5.11 -12.27 23.60
N LYS A 328 4.82 -12.44 24.89
CA LYS A 328 4.71 -13.79 25.50
C LYS A 328 3.48 -14.54 25.02
N GLU A 329 2.39 -13.82 24.75
CA GLU A 329 1.11 -14.38 24.30
C GLU A 329 1.02 -14.41 22.77
N PHE A 330 1.57 -13.39 22.10
CA PHE A 330 1.57 -13.23 20.66
C PHE A 330 3.02 -13.06 20.16
N PRO A 331 3.78 -14.17 20.05
CA PRO A 331 5.22 -14.12 19.82
C PRO A 331 5.63 -13.66 18.41
N LEU A 332 4.72 -13.75 17.43
CA LEU A 332 5.03 -13.50 16.02
C LEU A 332 4.53 -12.14 15.56
N HIS A 333 5.29 -11.48 14.70
CA HIS A 333 4.84 -10.28 14.00
C HIS A 333 3.96 -10.66 12.81
N LEU A 334 2.86 -9.95 12.62
CA LEU A 334 1.98 -10.12 11.46
C LEU A 334 2.36 -9.12 10.36
N SER A 335 2.57 -9.62 9.17
CA SER A 335 2.62 -8.82 7.94
C SER A 335 1.39 -9.12 7.08
N VAL A 336 0.61 -8.08 6.79
CA VAL A 336 -0.51 -8.16 5.85
C VAL A 336 -0.11 -7.38 4.61
N TYR A 337 -0.27 -7.97 3.44
CA TYR A 337 0.17 -7.37 2.18
C TYR A 337 -0.87 -7.56 1.07
N PRO A 338 -1.00 -6.61 0.12
CA PRO A 338 -1.90 -6.75 -1.02
C PRO A 338 -1.53 -7.97 -1.89
N SER A 339 -2.54 -8.77 -2.23
CA SER A 339 -2.34 -9.87 -3.18
C SER A 339 -1.99 -9.34 -4.56
N THR A 340 -1.06 -10.01 -5.25
CA THR A 340 -0.73 -9.69 -6.65
C THR A 340 -1.92 -9.88 -7.58
N ALA A 341 -2.80 -10.87 -7.30
CA ALA A 341 -3.96 -11.15 -8.12
C ALA A 341 -5.17 -10.26 -7.76
N PHE A 342 -5.41 -10.00 -6.47
CA PHE A 342 -6.67 -9.39 -6.01
C PHE A 342 -6.51 -7.99 -5.45
N PHE A 343 -5.28 -7.54 -5.22
CA PHE A 343 -4.95 -6.29 -4.56
C PHE A 343 -5.60 -6.20 -3.16
N ASP A 344 -6.62 -5.35 -3.00
CA ASP A 344 -7.40 -5.14 -1.78
C ASP A 344 -8.69 -5.98 -1.70
N GLY A 345 -8.95 -6.84 -2.69
CA GLY A 345 -10.15 -7.66 -2.80
C GLY A 345 -11.01 -7.34 -4.01
N ARG A 346 -10.85 -6.18 -4.64
CA ARG A 346 -11.65 -5.79 -5.81
C ARG A 346 -11.52 -6.73 -7.00
N GLY A 347 -10.41 -7.46 -7.11
CA GLY A 347 -10.16 -8.48 -8.13
C GLY A 347 -10.76 -9.87 -7.83
N ALA A 348 -11.20 -10.12 -6.59
CA ALA A 348 -11.65 -11.43 -6.15
C ALA A 348 -12.84 -12.04 -6.92
N PRO A 349 -13.81 -11.26 -7.46
CA PRO A 349 -14.93 -11.84 -8.22
C PRO A 349 -14.54 -12.36 -9.60
N LEU A 350 -13.31 -12.08 -10.05
CA LEU A 350 -12.84 -12.46 -11.39
C LEU A 350 -12.22 -13.86 -11.36
N PRO A 351 -12.82 -14.88 -12.04
CA PRO A 351 -12.35 -16.26 -11.98
C PRO A 351 -10.95 -16.43 -12.56
N TRP A 352 -10.56 -15.63 -13.53
CA TRP A 352 -9.22 -15.64 -14.10
C TRP A 352 -8.15 -15.25 -13.07
N LEU A 353 -8.44 -14.27 -12.21
CA LEU A 353 -7.54 -13.87 -11.15
C LEU A 353 -7.51 -14.91 -10.02
N GLN A 354 -8.62 -15.59 -9.74
CA GLN A 354 -8.66 -16.71 -8.78
C GLN A 354 -7.78 -17.90 -9.23
N GLN A 355 -7.59 -18.08 -10.53
CA GLN A 355 -6.74 -19.13 -11.11
C GLN A 355 -5.28 -18.70 -11.26
N LEU A 356 -4.99 -17.40 -11.13
CA LEU A 356 -3.62 -16.88 -11.27
C LEU A 356 -2.81 -17.27 -10.04
N PRO A 357 -1.75 -18.10 -10.19
CA PRO A 357 -0.94 -18.51 -9.06
C PRO A 357 -0.20 -17.31 -8.45
N ASP A 358 -0.18 -17.29 -7.13
CA ASP A 358 0.70 -16.36 -6.43
C ASP A 358 2.17 -16.62 -6.84
N PRO A 359 2.93 -15.59 -7.21
CA PRO A 359 4.26 -15.77 -7.78
C PRO A 359 5.29 -16.36 -6.82
N MET A 360 5.06 -16.28 -5.50
CA MET A 360 5.99 -16.76 -4.48
C MET A 360 5.59 -18.13 -3.91
N THR A 361 4.28 -18.36 -3.74
CA THR A 361 3.76 -19.56 -3.07
C THR A 361 3.09 -20.55 -4.02
N THR A 362 2.79 -20.12 -5.25
CA THR A 362 1.98 -20.84 -6.24
C THR A 362 0.55 -21.17 -5.78
N ALA A 363 0.10 -20.60 -4.67
CA ALA A 363 -1.24 -20.80 -4.15
C ALA A 363 -2.30 -20.10 -5.01
N VAL A 364 -3.48 -20.70 -5.11
CA VAL A 364 -4.66 -20.22 -5.85
C VAL A 364 -5.94 -20.45 -5.04
N TRP A 365 -7.01 -19.75 -5.38
CA TRP A 365 -8.38 -20.00 -4.89
C TRP A 365 -8.62 -19.85 -3.39
N GLY A 366 -7.72 -19.30 -2.61
CA GLY A 366 -7.91 -19.18 -1.17
C GLY A 366 -7.00 -18.18 -0.50
N SER A 367 -6.95 -18.26 0.81
CA SER A 367 -5.98 -17.56 1.65
C SER A 367 -5.02 -18.55 2.29
N TRP A 368 -3.86 -18.08 2.70
CA TRP A 368 -2.86 -18.86 3.40
C TRP A 368 -2.10 -18.00 4.40
N VAL A 369 -1.37 -18.63 5.29
CA VAL A 369 -0.37 -17.96 6.13
C VAL A 369 1.01 -18.51 5.80
N GLU A 370 1.95 -17.62 5.54
CA GLU A 370 3.36 -17.94 5.33
C GLU A 370 4.06 -18.05 6.66
N ILE A 371 4.75 -19.18 6.88
CA ILE A 371 5.45 -19.50 8.14
C ILE A 371 6.87 -19.95 7.81
N ASN A 372 7.87 -19.42 8.53
CA ASN A 372 9.25 -19.87 8.39
C ASN A 372 9.39 -21.37 8.74
N PRO A 373 10.23 -22.14 8.03
CA PRO A 373 10.44 -23.58 8.29
C PRO A 373 10.82 -23.90 9.73
N LYS A 374 11.65 -23.06 10.37
CA LYS A 374 12.06 -23.23 11.76
C LYS A 374 10.86 -23.08 12.71
N THR A 375 10.11 -22.01 12.56
CA THR A 375 8.89 -21.74 13.35
C THR A 375 7.83 -22.80 13.13
N ALA A 376 7.64 -23.24 11.89
CA ALA A 376 6.72 -24.32 11.57
C ALA A 376 7.10 -25.63 12.26
N ALA A 377 8.38 -25.98 12.25
CA ALA A 377 8.90 -27.16 12.95
C ALA A 377 8.69 -27.08 14.48
N GLU A 378 8.98 -25.93 15.09
CA GLU A 378 8.77 -25.65 16.52
C GLU A 378 7.28 -25.78 16.93
N LEU A 379 6.37 -25.38 16.04
CA LEU A 379 4.92 -25.44 16.27
C LEU A 379 4.27 -26.75 15.78
N GLY A 380 5.03 -27.68 15.21
CA GLY A 380 4.52 -28.93 14.64
C GLY A 380 3.56 -28.74 13.46
N ILE A 381 3.80 -27.69 12.66
CA ILE A 381 2.97 -27.32 11.51
C ILE A 381 3.65 -27.79 10.23
N ASN A 382 2.88 -28.48 9.36
CA ASN A 382 3.33 -28.90 8.04
C ASN A 382 2.64 -28.08 6.95
N PHE A 383 3.16 -28.16 5.73
CA PHE A 383 2.56 -27.55 4.56
C PHE A 383 1.12 -28.04 4.34
N GLY A 384 0.19 -27.09 4.22
CA GLY A 384 -1.23 -27.36 4.05
C GLY A 384 -2.00 -27.65 5.34
N ASP A 385 -1.36 -27.72 6.50
CA ASP A 385 -2.09 -27.84 7.77
C ASP A 385 -2.98 -26.63 8.01
N LEU A 386 -4.19 -26.85 8.49
CA LEU A 386 -5.09 -25.77 8.90
C LEU A 386 -4.62 -25.22 10.25
N VAL A 387 -4.37 -23.93 10.29
CA VAL A 387 -3.92 -23.21 11.49
C VAL A 387 -4.89 -22.10 11.87
N GLU A 388 -4.95 -21.81 13.16
CA GLU A 388 -5.61 -20.62 13.68
C GLU A 388 -4.56 -19.54 13.96
N VAL A 389 -4.73 -18.39 13.34
CA VAL A 389 -3.93 -17.18 13.59
C VAL A 389 -4.77 -16.27 14.47
N THR A 390 -4.26 -15.94 15.65
CA THR A 390 -4.97 -15.12 16.65
C THR A 390 -4.17 -13.87 16.99
N SER A 391 -4.83 -12.72 17.02
CA SER A 391 -4.34 -11.45 17.52
C SER A 391 -5.17 -10.96 18.70
N PRO A 392 -4.83 -9.85 19.37
CA PRO A 392 -5.72 -9.23 20.37
C PRO A 392 -7.08 -8.78 19.83
N GLN A 393 -7.24 -8.67 18.51
CA GLN A 393 -8.47 -8.17 17.87
C GLN A 393 -9.40 -9.31 17.40
N GLY A 394 -8.85 -10.47 17.10
CA GLY A 394 -9.64 -11.59 16.60
C GLY A 394 -8.79 -12.76 16.15
N SER A 395 -9.43 -13.73 15.52
CA SER A 395 -8.78 -14.90 14.96
C SER A 395 -9.31 -15.25 13.58
N LEU A 396 -8.49 -15.92 12.78
CA LEU A 396 -8.88 -16.50 11.50
C LEU A 396 -8.24 -17.87 11.32
N ARG A 397 -8.80 -18.66 10.41
CA ARG A 397 -8.32 -19.99 10.07
C ARG A 397 -7.93 -20.05 8.62
N VAL A 398 -6.69 -20.45 8.36
CA VAL A 398 -6.12 -20.55 7.01
C VAL A 398 -5.13 -21.71 6.95
N PRO A 399 -4.91 -22.33 5.79
CA PRO A 399 -3.84 -23.29 5.61
C PRO A 399 -2.45 -22.62 5.68
N ALA A 400 -1.48 -23.39 6.15
CA ALA A 400 -0.10 -22.95 6.27
C ALA A 400 0.71 -23.22 5.01
N VAL A 401 1.46 -22.24 4.56
CA VAL A 401 2.52 -22.37 3.55
C VAL A 401 3.86 -22.24 4.27
N ILE A 402 4.70 -23.26 4.15
CA ILE A 402 6.05 -23.24 4.69
C ILE A 402 6.93 -22.46 3.72
N TYR A 403 7.37 -21.27 4.15
CA TYR A 403 8.05 -20.31 3.29
C TYR A 403 9.39 -19.86 3.89
N PRO A 404 10.54 -20.28 3.31
CA PRO A 404 11.85 -19.92 3.84
C PRO A 404 12.20 -18.44 3.68
N GLY A 405 11.53 -17.73 2.77
CA GLY A 405 11.72 -16.30 2.55
C GLY A 405 11.04 -15.38 3.56
N ILE A 406 10.71 -15.87 4.76
CA ILE A 406 10.18 -15.07 5.87
C ILE A 406 11.02 -15.29 7.13
N ARG A 407 11.13 -14.28 7.99
CA ARG A 407 11.84 -14.39 9.27
C ARG A 407 11.15 -15.40 10.21
N PRO A 408 11.91 -16.06 11.12
CA PRO A 408 11.30 -16.97 12.09
C PRO A 408 10.31 -16.31 13.06
N ASP A 409 10.49 -15.02 13.35
CA ASP A 409 9.64 -14.25 14.24
C ASP A 409 8.46 -13.55 13.56
N MET A 410 8.14 -13.95 12.31
CA MET A 410 7.08 -13.34 11.49
C MET A 410 6.19 -14.38 10.84
N VAL A 411 4.95 -13.95 10.55
CA VAL A 411 4.04 -14.61 9.61
C VAL A 411 3.47 -13.57 8.66
N ALA A 412 3.10 -13.98 7.44
CA ALA A 412 2.50 -13.11 6.45
C ALA A 412 1.21 -13.71 5.88
N ILE A 413 0.23 -12.85 5.60
CA ILE A 413 -1.07 -13.25 5.04
C ILE A 413 -1.45 -12.25 3.95
N PRO A 414 -1.73 -12.70 2.71
CA PRO A 414 -2.18 -11.81 1.65
C PRO A 414 -3.61 -11.31 1.88
N LEU A 415 -3.86 -10.06 1.49
CA LEU A 415 -5.19 -9.46 1.36
C LEU A 415 -5.92 -9.97 0.12
N GLY A 416 -7.20 -9.70 0.04
CA GLY A 416 -8.00 -9.81 -1.17
C GLY A 416 -8.96 -10.99 -1.20
N GLN A 417 -8.98 -11.83 -0.17
CA GLN A 417 -9.96 -12.89 0.01
C GLN A 417 -10.75 -12.69 1.31
N GLY A 418 -11.76 -13.53 1.54
CA GLY A 418 -12.59 -13.49 2.75
C GLY A 418 -13.83 -12.63 2.62
N HIS A 419 -14.30 -12.38 1.39
CA HIS A 419 -15.61 -11.77 1.13
C HIS A 419 -16.76 -12.66 1.60
N ARG A 420 -17.72 -12.07 2.27
CA ARG A 420 -18.99 -12.73 2.63
C ARG A 420 -19.94 -12.78 1.44
N ASP A 421 -19.91 -11.73 0.64
CA ASP A 421 -20.59 -11.58 -0.65
C ASP A 421 -19.58 -11.02 -1.67
N MET A 422 -19.80 -10.85 -2.88
CA MET A 422 -18.92 -10.42 -3.98
C MET A 422 -19.01 -11.39 -5.16
N GLY A 423 -20.22 -11.88 -5.43
CA GLY A 423 -20.46 -12.86 -6.48
C GLY A 423 -19.93 -14.25 -6.18
N ARG A 424 -20.21 -15.20 -7.07
CA ARG A 424 -20.01 -16.65 -6.84
C ARG A 424 -18.56 -17.10 -6.70
N TYR A 425 -17.60 -16.31 -7.19
CA TYR A 425 -16.19 -16.71 -7.20
C TYR A 425 -15.41 -16.22 -5.99
N ALA A 426 -15.86 -15.13 -5.34
CA ALA A 426 -15.22 -14.61 -4.14
C ALA A 426 -15.95 -14.97 -2.85
N LYS A 427 -17.29 -15.13 -2.91
CA LYS A 427 -18.14 -15.41 -1.75
C LYS A 427 -17.68 -16.63 -0.97
N GLY A 428 -17.35 -16.42 0.30
CA GLY A 428 -16.99 -17.50 1.24
C GLY A 428 -15.64 -18.17 0.95
N ARG A 429 -14.77 -17.54 0.16
CA ARG A 429 -13.43 -18.05 -0.11
C ARG A 429 -12.38 -17.35 0.74
N GLY A 430 -11.48 -18.17 1.32
CA GLY A 430 -10.39 -17.68 2.13
C GLY A 430 -10.83 -16.91 3.38
N ALA A 431 -9.99 -16.03 3.86
CA ALA A 431 -10.22 -15.20 5.04
C ALA A 431 -9.68 -13.79 4.81
N ASN A 432 -10.29 -12.79 5.45
CA ASN A 432 -9.84 -11.41 5.41
C ASN A 432 -8.92 -11.12 6.61
N PRO A 433 -7.60 -10.94 6.42
CA PRO A 433 -6.67 -10.72 7.52
C PRO A 433 -6.81 -9.35 8.20
N LEU A 434 -7.59 -8.42 7.65
CA LEU A 434 -7.87 -7.13 8.29
C LEU A 434 -8.57 -7.29 9.64
N GLN A 435 -9.25 -8.42 9.88
CA GLN A 435 -9.87 -8.73 11.17
C GLN A 435 -8.86 -8.97 12.31
N LEU A 436 -7.59 -9.20 11.98
CA LEU A 436 -6.52 -9.36 12.97
C LEU A 436 -5.87 -8.03 13.35
N LEU A 437 -6.04 -6.97 12.53
CA LEU A 437 -5.28 -5.75 12.67
C LEU A 437 -5.76 -4.90 13.84
N ALA A 438 -4.82 -4.47 14.66
CA ALA A 438 -5.05 -3.43 15.66
C ALA A 438 -4.90 -2.05 15.03
N MET A 439 -5.76 -1.12 15.46
CA MET A 439 -5.71 0.27 15.01
C MET A 439 -4.71 1.06 15.85
N THR A 440 -3.44 0.74 15.73
CA THR A 440 -2.37 1.55 16.29
C THR A 440 -2.14 2.77 15.39
N LYS A 441 -2.12 3.94 16.02
CA LYS A 441 -1.77 5.18 15.31
C LYS A 441 -0.26 5.24 15.16
N GLU A 442 0.17 5.60 13.98
CA GLU A 442 1.52 6.00 13.70
C GLU A 442 1.78 7.37 14.34
N GLY A 443 2.85 7.54 15.10
CA GLY A 443 3.35 8.77 15.71
C GLY A 443 2.58 10.06 15.43
N SER A 444 3.19 11.00 14.72
CA SER A 444 2.56 12.26 14.30
C SER A 444 1.80 12.17 12.97
N ALA A 445 1.93 11.08 12.23
CA ALA A 445 1.24 10.90 10.96
C ALA A 445 -0.15 10.30 11.18
N ALA A 446 -1.09 10.71 10.33
CA ALA A 446 -2.49 10.29 10.41
C ALA A 446 -2.75 8.95 9.70
N GLN A 447 -1.70 8.16 9.45
CA GLN A 447 -1.77 6.87 8.77
C GLN A 447 -1.88 5.70 9.77
N PRO A 448 -2.55 4.61 9.42
CA PRO A 448 -2.61 3.43 10.28
C PRO A 448 -1.30 2.64 10.23
N ALA A 449 -0.83 2.17 11.37
CA ALA A 449 0.31 1.26 11.46
C ALA A 449 -0.15 -0.18 11.16
N TRP A 450 -0.36 -0.51 9.89
CA TRP A 450 -0.83 -1.84 9.44
C TRP A 450 0.07 -2.99 9.90
N ASN A 451 1.36 -2.75 10.04
CA ASN A 451 2.36 -3.75 10.48
C ASN A 451 2.61 -3.70 11.99
N GLY A 452 1.73 -3.06 12.76
CA GLY A 452 1.84 -2.91 14.21
C GLY A 452 1.10 -3.99 15.02
N THR A 453 0.87 -5.19 14.50
CA THR A 453 0.12 -6.25 15.18
C THR A 453 0.97 -7.49 15.39
N ARG A 454 0.87 -8.08 16.59
CA ARG A 454 1.43 -9.41 16.91
C ARG A 454 0.36 -10.48 16.90
N VAL A 455 0.75 -11.71 16.60
CA VAL A 455 -0.12 -12.87 16.55
C VAL A 455 0.51 -14.09 17.20
N ARG A 456 -0.34 -15.07 17.54
CA ARG A 456 0.06 -16.46 17.77
C ARG A 456 -0.54 -17.33 16.67
N VAL A 457 0.13 -18.42 16.37
CA VAL A 457 -0.34 -19.44 15.42
C VAL A 457 -0.44 -20.77 16.12
N ALA A 458 -1.55 -21.47 15.94
CA ALA A 458 -1.76 -22.79 16.50
C ALA A 458 -2.33 -23.73 15.43
N ARG A 459 -1.80 -24.95 15.36
CA ARG A 459 -2.32 -25.99 14.49
C ARG A 459 -3.69 -26.45 14.96
N ILE A 460 -4.67 -26.54 14.06
CA ILE A 460 -6.02 -27.04 14.37
C ILE A 460 -6.18 -28.45 13.86
N SER A 461 -5.81 -28.73 12.61
CA SER A 461 -5.95 -30.01 11.94
C SER A 461 -4.82 -30.29 10.96
N GLU A 462 -4.73 -31.53 10.48
CA GLU A 462 -3.69 -31.96 9.55
C GLU A 462 -3.87 -31.43 8.11
N LYS A 463 -5.09 -31.00 7.74
CA LYS A 463 -5.37 -30.55 6.38
C LYS A 463 -6.28 -29.32 6.37
N GLY A 464 -5.83 -28.30 5.64
CA GLY A 464 -6.63 -27.20 5.18
C GLY A 464 -6.89 -27.29 3.67
N GLU A 465 -7.83 -26.50 3.17
CA GLU A 465 -8.07 -26.39 1.73
C GLU A 465 -7.03 -25.45 1.11
N LEU A 466 -5.88 -25.99 0.74
CA LEU A 466 -4.82 -25.26 0.03
C LEU A 466 -4.64 -25.85 -1.36
N VAL A 467 -4.93 -25.06 -2.37
CA VAL A 467 -4.70 -25.40 -3.77
C VAL A 467 -3.48 -24.67 -4.28
N THR A 468 -2.56 -25.39 -4.91
CA THR A 468 -1.34 -24.83 -5.50
C THR A 468 -1.17 -25.29 -6.94
N ALA A 469 -0.70 -24.40 -7.80
CA ALA A 469 -0.40 -24.70 -9.19
C ALA A 469 1.06 -25.16 -9.30
N GLY A 470 1.26 -26.48 -9.48
CA GLY A 470 2.59 -27.03 -9.78
C GLY A 470 3.58 -27.05 -8.60
N HIS A 471 3.08 -27.10 -7.37
CA HIS A 471 3.96 -27.22 -6.21
C HIS A 471 4.67 -28.57 -6.24
N PRO A 472 6.01 -28.63 -6.32
CA PRO A 472 6.71 -29.88 -6.30
C PRO A 472 6.51 -30.55 -4.94
N LYS A 473 6.08 -31.80 -4.93
CA LYS A 473 6.13 -32.68 -3.75
C LYS A 473 7.60 -32.92 -3.40
N GLY A 474 8.23 -31.98 -2.73
CA GLY A 474 9.63 -32.08 -2.35
C GLY A 474 10.01 -30.96 -1.42
N SER A 475 10.88 -31.27 -0.49
CA SER A 475 11.43 -30.34 0.47
C SER A 475 11.92 -29.07 -0.18
N TYR A 476 11.51 -27.93 0.32
CA TYR A 476 12.28 -26.70 0.12
C TYR A 476 13.72 -26.97 0.58
N ARG A 477 14.65 -26.70 -0.29
CA ARG A 477 16.07 -26.76 0.06
C ARG A 477 16.37 -25.54 0.96
N SER A 478 16.24 -25.76 2.26
CA SER A 478 16.56 -24.75 3.29
C SER A 478 18.02 -24.31 3.29
N ASP A 479 18.89 -25.10 2.61
CA ASP A 479 20.31 -24.85 2.43
C ASP A 479 20.63 -23.75 1.41
N LEU A 480 19.62 -23.24 0.67
CA LEU A 480 19.82 -22.15 -0.31
C LEU A 480 19.55 -20.75 0.29
N ILE A 481 19.02 -20.66 1.50
CA ILE A 481 18.77 -19.40 2.19
C ILE A 481 19.39 -19.50 3.58
N GLU A 482 20.59 -18.96 3.73
CA GLU A 482 21.19 -18.69 5.05
C GLU A 482 20.48 -17.48 5.66
N ILE A 483 19.76 -17.70 6.77
CA ILE A 483 19.12 -16.66 7.59
C ILE A 483 19.93 -16.49 8.88
#